data_fb96768b24c2d2620815b421b3628931
#
_entry.id   fb96768b24c2d2620815b421b3628931
#
_cell.length_a   1.000
_cell.length_b   1.000
_cell.length_c   1.000
_cell.angle_alpha   90.00
_cell.angle_beta   90.00
_cell.angle_gamma   90.00
#
_symmetry.space_group_name_H-M   'P 1'
#
loop_
_entity.id
_entity.type
_entity.pdbx_description
1 polymer ?
#
loop_
_entity_poly.entity_id
_entity_poly.type
_entity_poly.pdbx_seq_one_letter_code
_entity_poly.pdbx_strand_id
1 'polypeptide(L)'
;MSARNGRAFLIALTIFVLSVATALYPADKTGLEPSRDSIIRTVTQIQRADYEGDRPALKRLHDELAPIPEDNKLASRVLYWRGFALWRRSINGFNESPTPTDLEEDLAQAVTDFNDAIARDLAFVEPKIGAGSSLGYLMYLNKKDPTRVQELLQQSSPLLKEAMATAPDNPRLLWVLGPIRWSSPPERGGGQDKAIEIYNKGLEAVRNQKRSVVDPLEPSWGEPELLMSLAWSNLNRTTPDLKAADQYAQSALKLVPYWHYVRDILMPQIQAAQAKADLPVAGSAFAQSQNQPNAKPAQYFFVLLNRPTNGPQLSKEAGEKLQEEHLANIRKMTAEHKLVIAGPFTDDTVLRGIFVFQADSAAQVQEWANTDPAVKAGRLSAEVHGPWLIDPNTIHNPAEPPGFEQYTVVLMKRGDHWNPNAPQFMDVMKQHHAFVKRMTDQGNMAIAGPFPFSDEGELLGVAIFRVGTEQTAKLTQDDPIVKAGLLKAEIHPWGTGKGVLASGQAMQ
;
A
#
# COMPACT_ATOMS: atom_id res chain seq x y z
N MET A 1 -69.17 48.25 -13.21
CA MET A 1 -69.73 47.85 -14.52
C MET A 1 -68.86 46.68 -15.03
N SER A 2 -69.56 45.57 -15.27
CA SER A 2 -69.38 44.50 -16.21
C SER A 2 -68.06 43.64 -16.04
N ALA A 3 -68.07 42.50 -15.42
CA ALA A 3 -68.55 41.16 -15.78
C ALA A 3 -68.12 40.69 -17.18
N ARG A 4 -67.29 39.60 -17.15
CA ARG A 4 -67.43 38.36 -17.97
C ARG A 4 -66.27 37.42 -17.79
N ASN A 5 -66.49 36.33 -17.08
CA ASN A 5 -66.52 34.91 -17.51
C ASN A 5 -65.51 34.49 -18.56
N GLY A 6 -64.65 33.49 -18.14
CA GLY A 6 -63.86 32.72 -19.03
C GLY A 6 -63.45 31.36 -18.36
N ARG A 7 -64.05 30.34 -18.80
CA ARG A 7 -64.11 28.93 -18.37
C ARG A 7 -62.76 28.29 -18.05
N ALA A 8 -62.76 27.58 -16.93
CA ALA A 8 -61.77 26.57 -16.58
C ALA A 8 -61.88 25.37 -17.53
N PHE A 9 -60.71 24.92 -18.08
CA PHE A 9 -60.58 23.65 -18.76
C PHE A 9 -59.88 22.69 -17.80
N LEU A 10 -60.65 21.74 -17.24
CA LEU A 10 -60.12 20.61 -16.49
C LEU A 10 -59.52 19.62 -17.49
N ILE A 11 -58.21 19.42 -17.46
CA ILE A 11 -57.57 18.28 -18.10
C ILE A 11 -57.40 17.22 -17.02
N ALA A 12 -58.22 16.18 -17.08
CA ALA A 12 -58.08 14.97 -16.26
C ALA A 12 -56.89 14.17 -16.78
N LEU A 13 -55.80 14.18 -16.00
CA LEU A 13 -54.66 13.30 -16.21
C LEU A 13 -54.93 11.94 -15.55
N THR A 14 -55.33 10.97 -16.36
CA THR A 14 -55.55 9.60 -15.93
C THR A 14 -54.17 8.96 -15.67
N ILE A 15 -53.76 8.87 -14.40
CA ILE A 15 -52.57 8.12 -13.99
C ILE A 15 -52.94 6.64 -14.02
N PHE A 16 -52.41 5.92 -15.00
CA PHE A 16 -52.44 4.46 -15.05
C PHE A 16 -51.42 3.94 -14.03
N VAL A 17 -51.90 3.60 -12.83
CA VAL A 17 -51.09 2.89 -11.83
C VAL A 17 -51.00 1.45 -12.28
N LEU A 18 -49.87 1.09 -12.88
CA LEU A 18 -49.49 -0.31 -13.06
C LEU A 18 -49.15 -0.85 -11.68
N SER A 19 -50.10 -1.50 -11.04
CA SER A 19 -49.84 -2.36 -9.86
C SER A 19 -49.04 -3.56 -10.30
N VAL A 20 -47.70 -3.49 -10.16
CA VAL A 20 -46.83 -4.67 -10.09
C VAL A 20 -47.21 -5.35 -8.81
N ALA A 21 -47.98 -6.41 -8.91
CA ALA A 21 -48.20 -7.34 -7.82
C ALA A 21 -46.85 -7.99 -7.52
N THR A 22 -46.10 -7.45 -6.56
CA THR A 22 -45.07 -8.20 -5.86
C THR A 22 -45.78 -9.34 -5.15
N ALA A 23 -45.64 -10.54 -5.69
CA ALA A 23 -45.98 -11.74 -4.99
C ALA A 23 -45.15 -11.74 -3.70
N LEU A 24 -45.75 -11.26 -2.62
CA LEU A 24 -45.30 -11.56 -1.28
C LEU A 24 -45.42 -13.08 -1.11
N TYR A 25 -44.29 -13.79 -1.32
CA TYR A 25 -44.17 -15.13 -0.78
C TYR A 25 -44.36 -14.99 0.71
N PRO A 26 -45.35 -15.62 1.33
CA PRO A 26 -45.45 -15.66 2.78
C PRO A 26 -44.17 -16.32 3.28
N ALA A 27 -43.44 -15.65 4.16
CA ALA A 27 -42.41 -16.28 4.95
C ALA A 27 -43.09 -17.39 5.73
N ASP A 28 -42.83 -18.62 5.34
CA ASP A 28 -43.35 -19.80 5.98
C ASP A 28 -42.74 -19.86 7.39
N LYS A 29 -43.50 -19.42 8.38
CA LYS A 29 -43.17 -19.52 9.82
C LYS A 29 -43.49 -20.91 10.36
N THR A 30 -43.35 -21.95 9.56
CA THR A 30 -43.31 -23.31 10.05
C THR A 30 -41.87 -23.55 10.50
N GLY A 31 -41.65 -23.87 11.77
CA GLY A 31 -40.35 -24.18 12.36
C GLY A 31 -39.76 -25.50 11.85
N LEU A 32 -39.68 -25.65 10.54
CA LEU A 32 -38.99 -26.74 9.87
C LEU A 32 -37.52 -26.40 9.77
N GLU A 33 -36.67 -27.29 10.23
CA GLU A 33 -35.21 -27.21 9.98
C GLU A 33 -34.94 -26.97 8.49
N PRO A 34 -33.97 -26.12 8.14
CA PRO A 34 -33.60 -25.88 6.75
C PRO A 34 -33.13 -27.18 6.12
N SER A 35 -33.67 -27.53 4.97
CA SER A 35 -33.23 -28.74 4.26
C SER A 35 -31.75 -28.60 3.90
N ARG A 36 -31.02 -29.72 3.94
CA ARG A 36 -29.61 -29.79 3.53
C ARG A 36 -29.37 -29.15 2.15
N ASP A 37 -30.26 -29.39 1.19
CA ASP A 37 -30.16 -28.83 -0.17
C ASP A 37 -30.34 -27.31 -0.17
N SER A 38 -31.17 -26.76 0.72
CA SER A 38 -31.27 -25.30 0.91
C SER A 38 -29.98 -24.72 1.43
N ILE A 39 -29.39 -25.33 2.45
CA ILE A 39 -28.10 -24.92 3.01
C ILE A 39 -27.02 -24.95 1.93
N ILE A 40 -26.91 -26.00 1.13
CA ILE A 40 -25.94 -26.12 0.05
C ILE A 40 -26.10 -25.00 -0.98
N ARG A 41 -27.33 -24.66 -1.37
CA ARG A 41 -27.60 -23.56 -2.29
C ARG A 41 -27.12 -22.22 -1.73
N THR A 42 -27.44 -21.92 -0.45
CA THR A 42 -27.00 -20.68 0.21
C THR A 42 -25.48 -20.62 0.32
N VAL A 43 -24.81 -21.72 0.68
CA VAL A 43 -23.34 -21.81 0.72
C VAL A 43 -22.72 -21.56 -0.65
N THR A 44 -23.28 -22.10 -1.72
CA THR A 44 -22.81 -21.84 -3.07
C THR A 44 -22.94 -20.37 -3.46
N GLN A 45 -24.04 -19.72 -3.04
CA GLN A 45 -24.23 -18.28 -3.25
C GLN A 45 -23.26 -17.43 -2.40
N ILE A 46 -22.94 -17.84 -1.17
CA ILE A 46 -21.93 -17.18 -0.34
C ILE A 46 -20.57 -17.17 -1.03
N GLN A 47 -20.12 -18.34 -1.54
CA GLN A 47 -18.84 -18.44 -2.24
C GLN A 47 -18.82 -17.57 -3.51
N ARG A 48 -19.93 -17.50 -4.23
CA ARG A 48 -20.06 -16.65 -5.41
C ARG A 48 -20.04 -15.17 -5.05
N ALA A 49 -20.85 -14.75 -4.09
CA ALA A 49 -20.92 -13.35 -3.61
C ALA A 49 -19.57 -12.83 -3.08
N ASP A 50 -18.78 -13.71 -2.43
CA ASP A 50 -17.44 -13.40 -1.99
C ASP A 50 -16.52 -13.01 -3.17
N TYR A 51 -16.45 -13.85 -4.19
CA TYR A 51 -15.61 -13.54 -5.36
C TYR A 51 -16.14 -12.38 -6.19
N GLU A 52 -17.46 -12.17 -6.25
CA GLU A 52 -18.07 -10.99 -6.90
C GLU A 52 -17.85 -9.68 -6.09
N GLY A 53 -17.41 -9.77 -4.84
CA GLY A 53 -17.27 -8.63 -3.94
C GLY A 53 -18.61 -8.07 -3.45
N ASP A 54 -19.71 -8.87 -3.57
CA ASP A 54 -21.06 -8.46 -3.19
C ASP A 54 -21.27 -8.52 -1.66
N ARG A 55 -20.82 -7.49 -0.97
CA ARG A 55 -20.93 -7.36 0.49
C ARG A 55 -22.39 -7.38 0.99
N PRO A 56 -23.37 -6.69 0.36
CA PRO A 56 -24.77 -6.80 0.72
C PRO A 56 -25.31 -8.23 0.64
N ALA A 57 -24.97 -8.97 -0.42
CA ALA A 57 -25.39 -10.36 -0.56
C ALA A 57 -24.77 -11.25 0.53
N LEU A 58 -23.48 -11.06 0.86
CA LEU A 58 -22.83 -11.82 1.94
C LEU A 58 -23.53 -11.63 3.29
N LYS A 59 -23.96 -10.41 3.62
CA LYS A 59 -24.72 -10.15 4.86
C LYS A 59 -26.09 -10.83 4.86
N ARG A 60 -26.83 -10.70 3.76
CA ARG A 60 -28.14 -11.33 3.60
C ARG A 60 -28.04 -12.87 3.70
N LEU A 61 -27.07 -13.47 3.01
CA LEU A 61 -26.87 -14.93 2.99
C LEU A 61 -26.39 -15.47 4.34
N HIS A 62 -25.60 -14.70 5.10
CA HIS A 62 -25.32 -14.98 6.51
C HIS A 62 -26.60 -15.11 7.31
N ASP A 63 -27.51 -14.14 7.18
CA ASP A 63 -28.77 -14.12 7.92
C ASP A 63 -29.75 -15.22 7.47
N GLU A 64 -29.74 -15.63 6.20
CA GLU A 64 -30.49 -16.77 5.66
C GLU A 64 -30.07 -18.11 6.27
N LEU A 65 -28.84 -18.24 6.75
CA LEU A 65 -28.35 -19.41 7.48
C LEU A 65 -28.67 -19.34 9.00
N ALA A 66 -29.50 -18.39 9.46
CA ALA A 66 -29.80 -18.20 10.88
C ALA A 66 -30.48 -19.40 11.57
N PRO A 67 -31.35 -20.19 10.93
CA PRO A 67 -31.83 -21.44 11.52
C PRO A 67 -30.67 -22.45 11.59
N ILE A 68 -30.21 -22.75 12.80
CA ILE A 68 -29.11 -23.69 13.05
C ILE A 68 -29.71 -25.11 13.24
N PRO A 69 -29.28 -26.12 12.44
CA PRO A 69 -29.74 -27.49 12.60
C PRO A 69 -29.44 -28.09 13.97
N GLU A 70 -30.23 -29.07 14.41
CA GLU A 70 -29.97 -29.78 15.68
C GLU A 70 -28.76 -30.72 15.60
N ASP A 71 -28.53 -31.35 14.44
CA ASP A 71 -27.36 -32.21 14.22
C ASP A 71 -26.06 -31.42 14.37
N ASN A 72 -25.22 -31.80 15.32
CA ASN A 72 -24.00 -31.06 15.66
C ASN A 72 -23.03 -30.94 14.50
N LYS A 73 -22.88 -31.95 13.66
CA LYS A 73 -21.96 -31.92 12.53
C LYS A 73 -22.46 -30.96 11.44
N LEU A 74 -23.75 -31.03 11.12
CA LEU A 74 -24.37 -30.09 10.17
C LEU A 74 -24.38 -28.67 10.71
N ALA A 75 -24.72 -28.49 12.00
CA ALA A 75 -24.68 -27.22 12.69
C ALA A 75 -23.30 -26.54 12.62
N SER A 76 -22.25 -27.33 12.87
CA SER A 76 -20.88 -26.84 12.78
C SER A 76 -20.55 -26.31 11.38
N ARG A 77 -21.00 -26.97 10.29
CA ARG A 77 -20.79 -26.52 8.91
C ARG A 77 -21.59 -25.26 8.60
N VAL A 78 -22.85 -25.20 9.04
CA VAL A 78 -23.69 -23.99 8.89
C VAL A 78 -23.05 -22.79 9.59
N LEU A 79 -22.64 -22.94 10.84
CA LEU A 79 -21.97 -21.89 11.62
C LEU A 79 -20.64 -21.47 11.00
N TYR A 80 -19.87 -22.43 10.46
CA TYR A 80 -18.67 -22.09 9.71
C TYR A 80 -18.96 -21.19 8.50
N TRP A 81 -19.95 -21.53 7.68
CA TRP A 81 -20.28 -20.73 6.50
C TRP A 81 -20.93 -19.37 6.84
N ARG A 82 -21.61 -19.28 7.98
CA ARG A 82 -22.02 -17.99 8.52
C ARG A 82 -20.80 -17.11 8.86
N GLY A 83 -19.89 -17.63 9.66
CA GLY A 83 -18.65 -16.93 10.00
C GLY A 83 -17.83 -16.58 8.74
N PHE A 84 -17.75 -17.50 7.77
CA PHE A 84 -17.09 -17.25 6.48
C PHE A 84 -17.71 -16.07 5.74
N ALA A 85 -19.03 -15.98 5.64
CA ALA A 85 -19.70 -14.88 4.93
C ALA A 85 -19.33 -13.51 5.49
N LEU A 86 -19.33 -13.34 6.81
CA LEU A 86 -18.97 -12.06 7.45
C LEU A 86 -17.46 -11.79 7.42
N TRP A 87 -16.63 -12.81 7.62
CA TRP A 87 -15.19 -12.69 7.46
C TRP A 87 -14.81 -12.21 6.06
N ARG A 88 -15.37 -12.84 5.01
CA ARG A 88 -15.11 -12.47 3.61
C ARG A 88 -15.75 -11.11 3.25
N ARG A 89 -16.90 -10.78 3.85
CA ARG A 89 -17.52 -9.46 3.73
C ARG A 89 -16.60 -8.36 4.22
N SER A 90 -15.92 -8.60 5.34
CA SER A 90 -14.93 -7.65 5.88
C SER A 90 -13.68 -7.57 4.99
N ILE A 91 -13.15 -8.71 4.52
CA ILE A 91 -11.99 -8.72 3.62
C ILE A 91 -12.28 -7.91 2.34
N ASN A 92 -13.44 -8.11 1.73
CA ASN A 92 -13.86 -7.33 0.56
C ASN A 92 -13.97 -5.83 0.87
N GLY A 93 -14.45 -5.48 2.08
CA GLY A 93 -14.59 -4.09 2.51
C GLY A 93 -13.27 -3.34 2.69
N PHE A 94 -12.16 -4.02 2.98
CA PHE A 94 -10.84 -3.37 3.01
C PHE A 94 -10.39 -2.85 1.64
N ASN A 95 -11.00 -3.32 0.56
CA ASN A 95 -10.72 -2.87 -0.80
C ASN A 95 -11.65 -1.74 -1.27
N GLU A 96 -12.65 -1.34 -0.47
CA GLU A 96 -13.57 -0.26 -0.80
C GLU A 96 -13.03 1.11 -0.38
N SER A 97 -13.47 2.15 -1.10
CA SER A 97 -13.15 3.54 -0.78
C SER A 97 -14.42 4.40 -0.86
N PRO A 98 -14.88 4.99 0.26
CA PRO A 98 -14.29 4.91 1.60
C PRO A 98 -14.41 3.52 2.22
N THR A 99 -13.50 3.20 3.15
CA THR A 99 -13.56 1.94 3.90
C THR A 99 -14.85 1.89 4.73
N PRO A 100 -15.66 0.82 4.64
CA PRO A 100 -16.89 0.68 5.41
C PRO A 100 -16.65 0.68 6.93
N THR A 101 -17.64 1.16 7.69
CA THR A 101 -17.54 1.26 9.15
C THR A 101 -17.96 -0.01 9.88
N ASP A 102 -18.52 -0.99 9.17
CA ASP A 102 -19.08 -2.25 9.71
C ASP A 102 -18.09 -3.41 9.79
N LEU A 103 -16.81 -3.17 9.43
CA LEU A 103 -15.79 -4.23 9.35
C LEU A 103 -15.50 -4.88 10.71
N GLU A 104 -15.44 -4.09 11.78
CA GLU A 104 -15.14 -4.59 13.12
C GLU A 104 -16.30 -5.42 13.68
N GLU A 105 -17.54 -4.99 13.47
CA GLU A 105 -18.75 -5.71 13.85
C GLU A 105 -18.85 -7.06 13.11
N ASP A 106 -18.66 -7.05 11.80
CA ASP A 106 -18.66 -8.27 10.98
C ASP A 106 -17.59 -9.27 11.43
N LEU A 107 -16.36 -8.80 11.68
CA LEU A 107 -15.27 -9.68 12.15
C LEU A 107 -15.55 -10.25 13.55
N ALA A 108 -16.10 -9.44 14.46
CA ALA A 108 -16.45 -9.91 15.80
C ALA A 108 -17.56 -10.97 15.74
N GLN A 109 -18.59 -10.76 14.91
CA GLN A 109 -19.64 -11.74 14.70
C GLN A 109 -19.10 -13.02 14.01
N ALA A 110 -18.21 -12.88 13.03
CA ALA A 110 -17.55 -14.03 12.40
C ALA A 110 -16.79 -14.88 13.42
N VAL A 111 -16.05 -14.24 14.36
CA VAL A 111 -15.37 -14.95 15.46
C VAL A 111 -16.36 -15.71 16.33
N THR A 112 -17.52 -15.12 16.62
CA THR A 112 -18.58 -15.78 17.39
C THR A 112 -19.10 -17.02 16.65
N ASP A 113 -19.49 -16.87 15.39
CA ASP A 113 -20.00 -17.98 14.56
C ASP A 113 -18.96 -19.11 14.43
N PHE A 114 -17.67 -18.78 14.24
CA PHE A 114 -16.60 -19.78 14.19
C PHE A 114 -16.38 -20.48 15.55
N ASN A 115 -16.45 -19.77 16.66
CA ASN A 115 -16.32 -20.40 17.99
C ASN A 115 -17.50 -21.34 18.27
N ASP A 116 -18.70 -20.96 17.86
CA ASP A 116 -19.87 -21.82 17.97
C ASP A 116 -19.74 -23.07 17.06
N ALA A 117 -19.16 -22.93 15.86
CA ALA A 117 -18.83 -24.06 15.00
C ALA A 117 -17.81 -25.01 15.65
N ILE A 118 -16.77 -24.48 16.28
CA ILE A 118 -15.75 -25.26 17.03
C ILE A 118 -16.42 -26.03 18.18
N ALA A 119 -17.32 -25.39 18.93
CA ALA A 119 -18.02 -26.02 20.04
C ALA A 119 -18.90 -27.20 19.60
N ARG A 120 -19.41 -27.19 18.37
CA ARG A 120 -20.23 -28.27 17.80
C ARG A 120 -19.42 -29.44 17.23
N ASP A 121 -18.20 -29.17 16.72
CA ASP A 121 -17.30 -30.20 16.16
C ASP A 121 -15.84 -29.80 16.39
N LEU A 122 -15.22 -30.27 17.45
CA LEU A 122 -13.85 -30.00 17.84
C LEU A 122 -12.82 -30.48 16.81
N ALA A 123 -13.17 -31.52 16.02
CA ALA A 123 -12.29 -32.06 14.98
C ALA A 123 -12.28 -31.21 13.70
N PHE A 124 -13.25 -30.32 13.54
CA PHE A 124 -13.32 -29.45 12.36
C PHE A 124 -12.34 -28.29 12.51
N VAL A 125 -11.24 -28.34 11.74
CA VAL A 125 -10.13 -27.38 11.85
C VAL A 125 -10.44 -26.03 11.21
N GLU A 126 -11.30 -25.97 10.21
CA GLU A 126 -11.54 -24.80 9.39
C GLU A 126 -12.06 -23.57 10.19
N PRO A 127 -13.01 -23.73 11.13
CA PRO A 127 -13.42 -22.57 11.95
C PRO A 127 -12.30 -22.02 12.83
N LYS A 128 -11.33 -22.84 13.27
CA LYS A 128 -10.15 -22.35 14.01
C LYS A 128 -9.28 -21.44 13.14
N ILE A 129 -9.14 -21.80 11.87
CA ILE A 129 -8.41 -20.99 10.86
C ILE A 129 -9.15 -19.67 10.61
N GLY A 130 -10.47 -19.73 10.37
CA GLY A 130 -11.31 -18.54 10.14
C GLY A 130 -11.31 -17.57 11.32
N ALA A 131 -11.53 -18.11 12.55
CA ALA A 131 -11.49 -17.31 13.78
C ALA A 131 -10.10 -16.67 14.00
N GLY A 132 -9.02 -17.45 13.84
CA GLY A 132 -7.66 -16.94 13.98
C GLY A 132 -7.34 -15.81 13.01
N SER A 133 -7.79 -15.92 11.76
CA SER A 133 -7.64 -14.88 10.74
C SER A 133 -8.50 -13.64 11.05
N SER A 134 -9.78 -13.83 11.42
CA SER A 134 -10.67 -12.71 11.78
C SER A 134 -10.13 -11.90 12.95
N LEU A 135 -9.59 -12.58 13.98
CA LEU A 135 -8.89 -11.95 15.10
C LEU A 135 -7.64 -11.17 14.63
N GLY A 136 -6.92 -11.67 13.61
CA GLY A 136 -5.81 -10.96 12.98
C GLY A 136 -6.24 -9.64 12.33
N TYR A 137 -7.36 -9.62 11.61
CA TYR A 137 -7.92 -8.39 11.05
C TYR A 137 -8.44 -7.44 12.14
N LEU A 138 -9.03 -7.95 13.21
CA LEU A 138 -9.42 -7.14 14.40
C LEU A 138 -8.18 -6.50 15.04
N MET A 139 -7.06 -7.22 15.17
CA MET A 139 -5.80 -6.63 15.64
C MET A 139 -5.31 -5.51 14.74
N TYR A 140 -5.44 -5.68 13.42
CA TYR A 140 -5.07 -4.63 12.46
C TYR A 140 -5.95 -3.37 12.59
N LEU A 141 -7.27 -3.53 12.77
CA LEU A 141 -8.18 -2.40 13.00
C LEU A 141 -7.88 -1.68 14.33
N ASN A 142 -7.50 -2.45 15.35
CA ASN A 142 -7.22 -1.94 16.71
C ASN A 142 -5.73 -1.71 16.97
N LYS A 143 -4.88 -1.57 15.95
CA LYS A 143 -3.42 -1.46 16.08
C LYS A 143 -2.92 -0.31 16.96
N LYS A 144 -3.78 0.69 17.22
CA LYS A 144 -3.49 1.83 18.10
C LYS A 144 -3.81 1.56 19.59
N ASP A 145 -4.46 0.44 19.89
CA ASP A 145 -4.77 -0.01 21.26
C ASP A 145 -3.96 -1.28 21.59
N PRO A 146 -2.76 -1.15 22.17
CA PRO A 146 -1.91 -2.30 22.50
C PRO A 146 -2.56 -3.31 23.44
N THR A 147 -3.43 -2.84 24.36
CA THR A 147 -4.15 -3.72 25.29
C THR A 147 -5.13 -4.60 24.52
N ARG A 148 -5.93 -3.99 23.65
CA ARG A 148 -6.87 -4.71 22.79
C ARG A 148 -6.17 -5.69 21.86
N VAL A 149 -5.06 -5.27 21.25
CA VAL A 149 -4.23 -6.16 20.40
C VAL A 149 -3.74 -7.37 21.19
N GLN A 150 -3.29 -7.17 22.43
CA GLN A 150 -2.81 -8.28 23.28
C GLN A 150 -3.93 -9.26 23.63
N GLU A 151 -5.13 -8.79 23.95
CA GLU A 151 -6.31 -9.62 24.20
C GLU A 151 -6.68 -10.47 22.97
N LEU A 152 -6.71 -9.84 21.79
CA LEU A 152 -7.02 -10.52 20.52
C LEU A 152 -5.94 -11.55 20.16
N LEU A 153 -4.67 -11.24 20.44
CA LEU A 153 -3.56 -12.17 20.22
C LEU A 153 -3.65 -13.40 21.14
N GLN A 154 -4.05 -13.22 22.39
CA GLN A 154 -4.27 -14.33 23.33
C GLN A 154 -5.38 -15.27 22.86
N GLN A 155 -6.40 -14.75 22.17
CA GLN A 155 -7.47 -15.55 21.57
C GLN A 155 -7.03 -16.24 20.27
N SER A 156 -6.32 -15.53 19.39
CA SER A 156 -5.91 -16.02 18.08
C SER A 156 -4.83 -17.11 18.15
N SER A 157 -3.83 -16.91 19.03
CA SER A 157 -2.63 -17.76 19.06
C SER A 157 -2.91 -19.24 19.31
N PRO A 158 -3.76 -19.63 20.28
CA PRO A 158 -4.04 -21.05 20.51
C PRO A 158 -4.78 -21.69 19.32
N LEU A 159 -5.71 -20.97 18.67
CA LEU A 159 -6.45 -21.47 17.51
C LEU A 159 -5.54 -21.81 16.34
N LEU A 160 -4.68 -20.88 15.96
CA LEU A 160 -3.73 -21.10 14.85
C LEU A 160 -2.66 -22.14 15.22
N LYS A 161 -2.20 -22.19 16.48
CA LYS A 161 -1.26 -23.20 16.96
C LYS A 161 -1.86 -24.61 16.87
N GLU A 162 -3.11 -24.77 17.27
CA GLU A 162 -3.81 -26.04 17.15
C GLU A 162 -4.05 -26.43 15.69
N ALA A 163 -4.45 -25.49 14.83
CA ALA A 163 -4.61 -25.73 13.40
C ALA A 163 -3.28 -26.17 12.76
N MET A 164 -2.16 -25.53 13.10
CA MET A 164 -0.83 -25.92 12.64
C MET A 164 -0.40 -27.33 13.12
N ALA A 165 -0.81 -27.72 14.33
CA ALA A 165 -0.48 -29.03 14.88
C ALA A 165 -1.31 -30.15 14.24
N THR A 166 -2.59 -29.87 13.93
CA THR A 166 -3.55 -30.89 13.48
C THR A 166 -3.65 -31.00 11.94
N ALA A 167 -3.41 -29.90 11.23
CA ALA A 167 -3.56 -29.81 9.78
C ALA A 167 -2.47 -28.91 9.13
N PRO A 168 -1.16 -29.24 9.29
CA PRO A 168 -0.06 -28.37 8.84
C PRO A 168 -0.01 -28.10 7.33
N ASP A 169 -0.63 -28.96 6.54
CA ASP A 169 -0.69 -28.87 5.08
C ASP A 169 -2.07 -28.43 4.57
N ASN A 170 -2.92 -27.88 5.46
CA ASN A 170 -4.21 -27.32 5.05
C ASN A 170 -3.98 -26.06 4.19
N PRO A 171 -4.46 -26.01 2.93
CA PRO A 171 -4.22 -24.87 2.03
C PRO A 171 -4.73 -23.53 2.59
N ARG A 172 -5.87 -23.55 3.28
CA ARG A 172 -6.49 -22.36 3.87
C ARG A 172 -5.70 -21.83 5.08
N LEU A 173 -5.16 -22.75 5.89
CA LEU A 173 -4.21 -22.39 6.94
C LEU A 173 -2.96 -21.73 6.35
N LEU A 174 -2.37 -22.33 5.32
CA LEU A 174 -1.16 -21.82 4.67
C LEU A 174 -1.42 -20.44 4.04
N TRP A 175 -2.63 -20.23 3.48
CA TRP A 175 -3.04 -18.92 3.00
C TRP A 175 -3.11 -17.88 4.13
N VAL A 176 -3.72 -18.21 5.27
CA VAL A 176 -3.84 -17.31 6.44
C VAL A 176 -2.47 -17.00 7.08
N LEU A 177 -1.54 -17.95 7.07
CA LEU A 177 -0.19 -17.74 7.62
C LEU A 177 0.68 -16.83 6.75
N GLY A 178 0.39 -16.72 5.45
CA GLY A 178 1.20 -15.93 4.51
C GLY A 178 1.34 -14.46 4.90
N PRO A 179 0.26 -13.67 5.13
CA PRO A 179 0.35 -12.28 5.56
C PRO A 179 1.09 -12.11 6.90
N ILE A 180 0.94 -13.08 7.81
CA ILE A 180 1.67 -13.09 9.09
C ILE A 180 3.18 -13.21 8.82
N ARG A 181 3.60 -14.10 7.91
CA ARG A 181 5.00 -14.23 7.53
C ARG A 181 5.52 -13.03 6.77
N TRP A 182 4.71 -12.46 5.87
CA TRP A 182 5.07 -11.25 5.13
C TRP A 182 5.42 -10.08 6.04
N SER A 183 4.63 -9.89 7.10
CA SER A 183 4.78 -8.78 8.05
C SER A 183 5.79 -9.05 9.17
N SER A 184 6.19 -10.31 9.37
CA SER A 184 7.13 -10.68 10.43
C SER A 184 8.58 -10.45 9.97
N PRO A 185 9.46 -9.98 10.85
CA PRO A 185 10.87 -9.80 10.51
C PRO A 185 11.58 -11.16 10.35
N PRO A 186 12.70 -11.21 9.58
CA PRO A 186 13.45 -12.44 9.32
C PRO A 186 13.91 -13.18 10.58
N GLU A 187 14.28 -12.46 11.64
CA GLU A 187 14.73 -13.01 12.93
C GLU A 187 13.64 -13.82 13.64
N ARG A 188 12.37 -13.59 13.27
CA ARG A 188 11.21 -14.34 13.76
C ARG A 188 10.68 -15.34 12.73
N GLY A 189 11.49 -15.68 11.73
CA GLY A 189 11.14 -16.63 10.67
C GLY A 189 10.12 -16.08 9.67
N GLY A 190 10.06 -14.76 9.49
CA GLY A 190 9.23 -14.05 8.51
C GLY A 190 10.02 -13.58 7.28
N GLY A 191 9.40 -12.65 6.55
CA GLY A 191 9.94 -12.03 5.34
C GLY A 191 9.15 -12.42 4.09
N GLN A 192 9.34 -11.63 3.04
CA GLN A 192 8.61 -11.75 1.77
C GLN A 192 8.79 -13.13 1.13
N ASP A 193 10.02 -13.65 1.11
CA ASP A 193 10.31 -14.96 0.51
C ASP A 193 9.68 -16.10 1.32
N LYS A 194 9.60 -15.97 2.65
CA LYS A 194 8.95 -16.96 3.51
C LYS A 194 7.43 -16.99 3.31
N ALA A 195 6.81 -15.86 3.05
CA ALA A 195 5.40 -15.81 2.69
C ALA A 195 5.12 -16.48 1.33
N ILE A 196 5.97 -16.20 0.32
CA ILE A 196 5.88 -16.83 -1.00
C ILE A 196 6.10 -18.36 -0.91
N GLU A 197 7.06 -18.80 -0.10
CA GLU A 197 7.32 -20.23 0.17
C GLU A 197 6.08 -20.92 0.75
N ILE A 198 5.41 -20.30 1.73
CA ILE A 198 4.18 -20.84 2.34
C ILE A 198 3.04 -20.92 1.35
N TYR A 199 2.83 -19.91 0.51
CA TYR A 199 1.79 -19.94 -0.52
C TYR A 199 2.04 -21.05 -1.56
N ASN A 200 3.30 -21.24 -1.98
CA ASN A 200 3.68 -22.34 -2.88
C ASN A 200 3.44 -23.71 -2.24
N LYS A 201 3.77 -23.86 -0.95
CA LYS A 201 3.45 -25.08 -0.18
C LYS A 201 1.93 -25.35 -0.17
N GLY A 202 1.13 -24.28 -0.01
CA GLY A 202 -0.33 -24.37 -0.09
C GLY A 202 -0.84 -24.86 -1.45
N LEU A 203 -0.28 -24.36 -2.55
CA LEU A 203 -0.63 -24.84 -3.89
C LEU A 203 -0.21 -26.30 -4.11
N GLU A 204 0.92 -26.73 -3.59
CA GLU A 204 1.35 -28.13 -3.63
C GLU A 204 0.36 -29.01 -2.84
N ALA A 205 -0.04 -28.58 -1.65
CA ALA A 205 -1.05 -29.26 -0.85
C ALA A 205 -2.38 -29.44 -1.58
N VAL A 206 -2.86 -28.39 -2.28
CA VAL A 206 -4.05 -28.49 -3.14
C VAL A 206 -3.88 -29.54 -4.23
N ARG A 207 -2.74 -29.58 -4.92
CA ARG A 207 -2.47 -30.56 -5.99
C ARG A 207 -2.42 -31.99 -5.49
N ASN A 208 -1.93 -32.17 -4.25
CA ASN A 208 -1.79 -33.49 -3.62
C ASN A 208 -3.09 -33.97 -2.96
N GLN A 209 -4.10 -33.10 -2.78
CA GLN A 209 -5.41 -33.52 -2.31
C GLN A 209 -6.03 -34.44 -3.34
N LYS A 210 -6.30 -35.71 -2.94
CA LYS A 210 -7.03 -36.66 -3.79
C LYS A 210 -8.41 -36.07 -4.08
N ARG A 211 -8.78 -35.99 -5.37
CA ARG A 211 -10.10 -35.57 -5.82
C ARG A 211 -11.14 -36.66 -5.48
N SER A 212 -11.48 -36.77 -4.21
CA SER A 212 -12.67 -37.50 -3.78
C SER A 212 -13.88 -36.56 -3.94
N VAL A 213 -15.07 -37.15 -4.10
CA VAL A 213 -16.31 -36.38 -4.00
C VAL A 213 -16.34 -35.74 -2.61
N VAL A 214 -16.12 -34.47 -2.55
CA VAL A 214 -16.13 -33.70 -1.28
C VAL A 214 -17.57 -33.31 -1.00
N ASP A 215 -18.02 -33.49 0.23
CA ASP A 215 -19.30 -32.95 0.69
C ASP A 215 -19.35 -31.44 0.37
N PRO A 216 -20.41 -30.94 -0.32
CA PRO A 216 -20.50 -29.52 -0.69
C PRO A 216 -20.44 -28.54 0.48
N LEU A 217 -20.68 -29.00 1.72
CA LEU A 217 -20.58 -28.19 2.92
C LEU A 217 -19.17 -28.18 3.53
N GLU A 218 -18.27 -29.08 3.09
CA GLU A 218 -16.87 -29.02 3.49
C GLU A 218 -16.14 -27.95 2.66
N PRO A 219 -15.31 -27.10 3.29
CA PRO A 219 -14.59 -26.05 2.58
C PRO A 219 -13.63 -26.60 1.52
N SER A 220 -13.83 -26.17 0.29
CA SER A 220 -13.00 -26.56 -0.88
C SER A 220 -12.28 -25.37 -1.53
N TRP A 221 -12.45 -24.16 -1.00
CA TRP A 221 -11.75 -22.95 -1.44
C TRP A 221 -10.26 -22.98 -1.04
N GLY A 222 -9.47 -22.05 -1.51
CA GLY A 222 -8.06 -21.85 -1.12
C GLY A 222 -7.11 -21.80 -2.31
N GLU A 223 -7.32 -22.58 -3.38
CA GLU A 223 -6.45 -22.53 -4.56
C GLU A 223 -6.46 -21.14 -5.24
N PRO A 224 -7.63 -20.54 -5.54
CA PRO A 224 -7.67 -19.21 -6.10
C PRO A 224 -7.01 -18.16 -5.20
N GLU A 225 -7.24 -18.23 -3.89
CA GLU A 225 -6.68 -17.29 -2.91
C GLU A 225 -5.15 -17.38 -2.80
N LEU A 226 -4.59 -18.59 -2.87
CA LEU A 226 -3.14 -18.80 -2.88
C LEU A 226 -2.52 -18.21 -4.16
N LEU A 227 -3.16 -18.44 -5.32
CA LEU A 227 -2.73 -17.85 -6.59
C LEU A 227 -2.78 -16.31 -6.56
N MET A 228 -3.88 -15.74 -6.05
CA MET A 228 -4.02 -14.30 -5.88
C MET A 228 -2.94 -13.74 -4.95
N SER A 229 -2.67 -14.41 -3.82
CA SER A 229 -1.66 -13.99 -2.86
C SER A 229 -0.24 -14.06 -3.45
N LEU A 230 0.04 -15.06 -4.29
CA LEU A 230 1.30 -15.12 -5.05
C LEU A 230 1.39 -13.99 -6.08
N ALA A 231 0.30 -13.67 -6.77
CA ALA A 231 0.25 -12.56 -7.71
C ALA A 231 0.54 -11.23 -6.99
N TRP A 232 -0.16 -10.98 -5.88
CA TRP A 232 0.04 -9.78 -5.05
C TRP A 232 1.46 -9.71 -4.48
N SER A 233 1.98 -10.82 -3.97
CA SER A 233 3.32 -10.87 -3.38
C SER A 233 4.41 -10.60 -4.42
N ASN A 234 4.29 -11.16 -5.62
CA ASN A 234 5.26 -10.91 -6.69
C ASN A 234 5.18 -9.48 -7.25
N LEU A 235 4.01 -8.85 -7.21
CA LEU A 235 3.86 -7.43 -7.54
C LEU A 235 4.49 -6.52 -6.47
N ASN A 236 4.30 -6.84 -5.18
CA ASN A 236 4.60 -5.94 -4.07
C ASN A 236 5.90 -6.28 -3.31
N ARG A 237 6.63 -7.32 -3.71
CA ARG A 237 7.93 -7.62 -3.12
C ARG A 237 8.96 -6.54 -3.48
N THR A 238 10.02 -6.45 -2.69
CA THR A 238 11.11 -5.46 -2.84
C THR A 238 11.68 -5.41 -4.26
N THR A 239 11.80 -6.56 -4.90
CA THR A 239 12.14 -6.67 -6.33
C THR A 239 10.97 -7.36 -7.03
N PRO A 240 10.02 -6.62 -7.64
CA PRO A 240 8.83 -7.18 -8.25
C PRO A 240 9.16 -8.17 -9.37
N ASP A 241 8.48 -9.31 -9.38
CA ASP A 241 8.44 -10.22 -10.51
C ASP A 241 7.07 -10.06 -11.22
N LEU A 242 7.00 -9.09 -12.13
CA LEU A 242 5.77 -8.71 -12.81
C LEU A 242 5.25 -9.82 -13.72
N LYS A 243 6.16 -10.65 -14.27
CA LYS A 243 5.80 -11.80 -15.08
C LYS A 243 5.12 -12.89 -14.24
N ALA A 244 5.71 -13.22 -13.10
CA ALA A 244 5.11 -14.16 -12.16
C ALA A 244 3.80 -13.62 -11.59
N ALA A 245 3.73 -12.33 -11.24
CA ALA A 245 2.51 -11.68 -10.77
C ALA A 245 1.36 -11.83 -11.77
N ASP A 246 1.60 -11.54 -13.04
CA ASP A 246 0.61 -11.69 -14.13
C ASP A 246 0.18 -13.15 -14.32
N GLN A 247 1.13 -14.08 -14.38
CA GLN A 247 0.84 -15.50 -14.54
C GLN A 247 -0.04 -16.07 -13.41
N TYR A 248 0.25 -15.69 -12.16
CA TYR A 248 -0.55 -16.13 -11.03
C TYR A 248 -1.93 -15.49 -11.01
N ALA A 249 -2.06 -14.20 -11.33
CA ALA A 249 -3.35 -13.51 -11.42
C ALA A 249 -4.22 -14.12 -12.53
N GLN A 250 -3.66 -14.37 -13.71
CA GLN A 250 -4.36 -15.07 -14.80
C GLN A 250 -4.78 -16.49 -14.40
N SER A 251 -3.93 -17.20 -13.64
CA SER A 251 -4.27 -18.55 -13.15
C SER A 251 -5.43 -18.51 -12.16
N ALA A 252 -5.48 -17.51 -11.28
CA ALA A 252 -6.62 -17.28 -10.39
C ALA A 252 -7.91 -17.00 -11.17
N LEU A 253 -7.84 -16.16 -12.21
CA LEU A 253 -9.00 -15.85 -13.07
C LEU A 253 -9.44 -17.01 -13.96
N LYS A 254 -8.58 -17.98 -14.28
CA LYS A 254 -9.00 -19.22 -14.94
C LYS A 254 -9.91 -20.07 -14.05
N LEU A 255 -9.67 -20.06 -12.75
CA LEU A 255 -10.50 -20.78 -11.77
C LEU A 255 -11.77 -19.98 -11.44
N VAL A 256 -11.66 -18.66 -11.29
CA VAL A 256 -12.74 -17.75 -10.92
C VAL A 256 -12.75 -16.52 -11.83
N PRO A 257 -13.35 -16.62 -13.04
CA PRO A 257 -13.31 -15.53 -14.03
C PRO A 257 -14.01 -14.24 -13.59
N TYR A 258 -14.92 -14.33 -12.64
CA TYR A 258 -15.71 -13.22 -12.10
C TYR A 258 -15.15 -12.63 -10.81
N TRP A 259 -13.93 -12.98 -10.40
CA TRP A 259 -13.35 -12.46 -9.16
C TRP A 259 -13.03 -10.98 -9.29
N HIS A 260 -13.89 -10.16 -8.67
CA HIS A 260 -13.81 -8.69 -8.69
C HIS A 260 -12.42 -8.16 -8.30
N TYR A 261 -11.89 -8.59 -7.14
CA TYR A 261 -10.59 -8.12 -6.67
C TYR A 261 -9.45 -8.38 -7.68
N VAL A 262 -9.37 -9.60 -8.19
CA VAL A 262 -8.28 -9.96 -9.11
C VAL A 262 -8.45 -9.29 -10.47
N ARG A 263 -9.67 -9.28 -11.01
CA ARG A 263 -9.95 -8.75 -12.36
C ARG A 263 -9.88 -7.22 -12.42
N ASP A 264 -10.49 -6.55 -11.43
CA ASP A 264 -10.77 -5.11 -11.50
C ASP A 264 -9.80 -4.26 -10.67
N ILE A 265 -9.02 -4.88 -9.76
CA ILE A 265 -8.08 -4.18 -8.89
C ILE A 265 -6.64 -4.67 -9.11
N LEU A 266 -6.36 -5.96 -8.92
CA LEU A 266 -5.00 -6.48 -8.95
C LEU A 266 -4.41 -6.53 -10.38
N MET A 267 -5.17 -7.03 -11.37
CA MET A 267 -4.71 -7.07 -12.78
C MET A 267 -4.39 -5.69 -13.35
N PRO A 268 -5.23 -4.63 -13.16
CA PRO A 268 -4.85 -3.28 -13.56
C PRO A 268 -3.58 -2.76 -12.90
N GLN A 269 -3.33 -3.08 -11.62
CA GLN A 269 -2.09 -2.71 -10.93
C GLN A 269 -0.87 -3.42 -11.55
N ILE A 270 -0.98 -4.72 -11.86
CA ILE A 270 0.08 -5.49 -12.53
C ILE A 270 0.36 -4.90 -13.92
N GLN A 271 -0.69 -4.65 -14.72
CA GLN A 271 -0.57 -4.07 -16.06
C GLN A 271 0.05 -2.67 -16.02
N ALA A 272 -0.33 -1.84 -15.07
CA ALA A 272 0.28 -0.52 -14.87
C ALA A 272 1.77 -0.61 -14.50
N ALA A 273 2.15 -1.61 -13.68
CA ALA A 273 3.54 -1.86 -13.33
C ALA A 273 4.34 -2.39 -14.54
N GLN A 274 3.76 -3.30 -15.35
CA GLN A 274 4.36 -3.79 -16.59
C GLN A 274 4.53 -2.67 -17.61
N ALA A 275 3.50 -1.85 -17.84
CA ALA A 275 3.58 -0.72 -18.75
C ALA A 275 4.68 0.28 -18.36
N LYS A 276 4.92 0.46 -17.05
CA LYS A 276 6.07 1.24 -16.58
C LYS A 276 7.42 0.57 -16.89
N ALA A 277 7.48 -0.76 -16.78
CA ALA A 277 8.69 -1.52 -17.07
C ALA A 277 8.99 -1.63 -18.59
N ASP A 278 7.93 -1.61 -19.43
CA ASP A 278 8.02 -1.73 -20.89
C ASP A 278 8.21 -0.38 -21.62
N LEU A 279 8.12 0.75 -20.90
CA LEU A 279 8.47 2.04 -21.52
C LEU A 279 9.93 1.97 -21.98
N PRO A 280 10.21 2.26 -23.27
CA PRO A 280 11.58 2.18 -23.78
C PRO A 280 12.46 3.14 -22.98
N VAL A 281 13.36 2.55 -22.18
CA VAL A 281 14.43 3.29 -21.53
C VAL A 281 15.29 3.83 -22.67
N ALA A 282 15.14 5.11 -22.99
CA ALA A 282 16.10 5.81 -23.83
C ALA A 282 17.45 5.78 -23.11
N GLY A 283 18.25 4.73 -23.34
CA GLY A 283 19.54 4.55 -22.69
C GLY A 283 19.92 3.09 -22.40
N SER A 284 19.74 2.17 -23.37
CA SER A 284 20.06 0.74 -23.20
C SER A 284 21.55 0.37 -23.08
N ALA A 285 22.42 1.30 -22.67
CA ALA A 285 23.85 1.01 -22.47
C ALA A 285 24.17 0.61 -20.99
N PHE A 286 23.26 0.82 -20.03
CA PHE A 286 23.51 0.55 -18.61
C PHE A 286 22.92 -0.77 -18.07
N ALA A 287 22.08 -1.47 -18.84
CA ALA A 287 21.41 -2.68 -18.41
C ALA A 287 22.28 -3.96 -18.39
N GLN A 288 23.53 -3.89 -18.83
CA GLN A 288 24.42 -5.06 -18.90
C GLN A 288 25.37 -5.23 -17.71
N SER A 289 25.36 -4.30 -16.74
CA SER A 289 26.24 -4.37 -15.55
C SER A 289 25.58 -4.89 -14.26
N GLN A 290 24.30 -5.23 -14.25
CA GLN A 290 23.59 -5.62 -13.03
C GLN A 290 23.09 -7.06 -12.99
N ASN A 291 23.72 -7.99 -13.68
CA ASN A 291 23.48 -9.41 -13.48
C ASN A 291 24.40 -9.95 -12.36
N GLN A 292 24.20 -9.47 -11.13
CA GLN A 292 24.67 -10.17 -9.93
C GLN A 292 23.47 -10.54 -9.03
N PRO A 293 23.30 -11.80 -8.63
CA PRO A 293 22.09 -12.31 -7.98
C PRO A 293 21.88 -11.91 -6.51
N ASN A 294 22.54 -10.87 -5.97
CA ASN A 294 22.47 -10.45 -4.57
C ASN A 294 22.54 -8.93 -4.31
N ALA A 295 22.23 -8.08 -5.29
CA ALA A 295 22.24 -6.63 -5.03
C ALA A 295 20.96 -6.20 -4.31
N LYS A 296 21.08 -5.63 -3.11
CA LYS A 296 20.01 -4.86 -2.44
C LYS A 296 19.53 -3.75 -3.39
N PRO A 297 18.20 -3.43 -3.42
CA PRO A 297 17.73 -2.29 -4.20
C PRO A 297 18.43 -1.02 -3.75
N ALA A 298 18.86 -0.22 -4.73
CA ALA A 298 19.54 1.04 -4.50
C ALA A 298 18.68 1.97 -3.61
N GLN A 299 19.23 2.41 -2.48
CA GLN A 299 18.62 3.40 -1.61
C GLN A 299 19.27 4.76 -1.85
N TYR A 300 18.44 5.80 -1.85
CA TYR A 300 18.92 7.18 -1.98
C TYR A 300 18.90 7.87 -0.62
N PHE A 301 19.96 8.62 -0.34
CA PHE A 301 20.08 9.40 0.89
C PHE A 301 20.35 10.85 0.54
N PHE A 302 19.61 11.74 1.17
CA PHE A 302 19.69 13.17 0.98
C PHE A 302 20.59 13.78 2.06
N VAL A 303 21.54 14.61 1.67
CA VAL A 303 22.48 15.24 2.59
C VAL A 303 22.41 16.75 2.43
N LEU A 304 22.09 17.45 3.51
CA LEU A 304 22.25 18.89 3.60
C LEU A 304 23.67 19.24 4.00
N LEU A 305 24.32 20.10 3.23
CA LEU A 305 25.60 20.70 3.55
C LEU A 305 25.34 22.05 4.18
N ASN A 306 25.72 22.22 5.46
CA ASN A 306 25.48 23.40 6.25
C ASN A 306 26.80 24.13 6.51
N ARG A 307 26.75 25.48 6.62
CA ARG A 307 27.85 26.29 7.13
C ARG A 307 27.84 26.24 8.66
N PRO A 308 28.85 25.66 9.34
CA PRO A 308 28.92 25.71 10.79
C PRO A 308 29.10 27.15 11.31
N THR A 309 28.45 27.46 12.43
CA THR A 309 28.52 28.79 13.07
C THR A 309 29.95 29.16 13.46
N ASN A 310 30.75 28.16 13.89
CA ASN A 310 32.12 28.33 14.33
C ASN A 310 33.13 27.77 13.31
N GLY A 311 32.80 27.84 12.00
CA GLY A 311 33.68 27.36 10.94
C GLY A 311 34.96 28.15 10.82
N PRO A 312 36.04 27.56 10.23
CA PRO A 312 37.33 28.19 10.10
C PRO A 312 37.27 29.41 9.19
N GLN A 313 38.01 30.47 9.60
CA GLN A 313 38.26 31.64 8.75
C GLN A 313 39.46 31.29 7.85
N LEU A 314 39.26 31.26 6.55
CA LEU A 314 40.28 30.92 5.55
C LEU A 314 40.72 32.19 4.81
N SER A 315 42.00 32.28 4.41
CA SER A 315 42.40 33.26 3.41
C SER A 315 41.71 33.01 2.08
N LYS A 316 41.68 33.96 1.19
CA LYS A 316 41.06 33.82 -0.12
C LYS A 316 41.67 32.63 -0.89
N GLU A 317 43.01 32.56 -0.92
CA GLU A 317 43.74 31.49 -1.62
C GLU A 317 43.47 30.10 -1.01
N ALA A 318 43.42 30.01 0.34
CA ALA A 318 43.07 28.76 1.01
C ALA A 318 41.62 28.35 0.75
N GLY A 319 40.70 29.30 0.65
CA GLY A 319 39.30 29.07 0.31
C GLY A 319 39.12 28.58 -1.11
N GLU A 320 39.81 29.21 -2.08
CA GLU A 320 39.78 28.80 -3.51
C GLU A 320 40.35 27.38 -3.70
N LYS A 321 41.49 27.09 -3.05
CA LYS A 321 42.07 25.73 -3.08
C LYS A 321 41.13 24.69 -2.48
N LEU A 322 40.54 24.98 -1.32
CA LEU A 322 39.57 24.06 -0.68
C LEU A 322 38.34 23.83 -1.56
N GLN A 323 37.86 24.85 -2.25
CA GLN A 323 36.76 24.74 -3.20
C GLN A 323 37.11 23.86 -4.41
N GLU A 324 38.33 23.96 -4.94
CA GLU A 324 38.82 23.12 -6.01
C GLU A 324 38.89 21.65 -5.58
N GLU A 325 39.41 21.36 -4.40
CA GLU A 325 39.48 20.04 -3.80
C GLU A 325 38.07 19.44 -3.56
N HIS A 326 37.12 20.26 -3.06
CA HIS A 326 35.72 19.89 -2.89
C HIS A 326 35.07 19.47 -4.23
N LEU A 327 35.22 20.29 -5.28
CA LEU A 327 34.70 19.98 -6.62
C LEU A 327 35.37 18.74 -7.26
N ALA A 328 36.67 18.54 -7.00
CA ALA A 328 37.37 17.33 -7.44
C ALA A 328 36.82 16.08 -6.74
N ASN A 329 36.51 16.17 -5.44
CA ASN A 329 35.88 15.07 -4.69
C ASN A 329 34.46 14.76 -5.19
N ILE A 330 33.65 15.79 -5.53
CA ILE A 330 32.34 15.61 -6.17
C ILE A 330 32.48 14.80 -7.47
N ARG A 331 33.38 15.24 -8.37
CA ARG A 331 33.63 14.51 -9.65
C ARG A 331 34.05 13.06 -9.42
N LYS A 332 34.92 12.81 -8.45
CA LYS A 332 35.37 11.48 -8.07
C LYS A 332 34.19 10.61 -7.59
N MET A 333 33.41 11.08 -6.64
CA MET A 333 32.27 10.32 -6.10
C MET A 333 31.17 10.07 -7.15
N THR A 334 30.98 11.02 -8.07
CA THR A 334 30.08 10.84 -9.21
C THR A 334 30.59 9.77 -10.18
N ALA A 335 31.88 9.78 -10.52
CA ALA A 335 32.49 8.75 -11.35
C ALA A 335 32.46 7.33 -10.72
N GLU A 336 32.48 7.29 -9.39
CA GLU A 336 32.34 6.05 -8.61
C GLU A 336 30.84 5.63 -8.43
N HIS A 337 29.90 6.32 -9.04
CA HIS A 337 28.45 6.10 -8.93
C HIS A 337 27.91 6.14 -7.48
N LYS A 338 28.59 6.80 -6.57
CA LYS A 338 28.18 7.01 -5.19
C LYS A 338 27.26 8.22 -5.06
N LEU A 339 27.69 9.34 -5.67
CA LEU A 339 27.00 10.64 -5.65
C LEU A 339 26.20 10.80 -6.95
N VAL A 340 24.89 10.93 -6.85
CA VAL A 340 23.99 10.99 -8.01
C VAL A 340 23.44 12.41 -8.26
N ILE A 341 23.39 13.25 -7.24
CA ILE A 341 23.01 14.65 -7.33
C ILE A 341 23.96 15.46 -6.44
N ALA A 342 24.47 16.57 -6.95
CA ALA A 342 25.20 17.56 -6.18
C ALA A 342 24.89 18.97 -6.70
N GLY A 343 24.76 19.93 -5.78
CA GLY A 343 24.58 21.33 -6.19
C GLY A 343 24.48 22.30 -5.03
N PRO A 344 24.81 23.58 -5.27
CA PRO A 344 24.76 24.62 -4.26
C PRO A 344 23.37 25.24 -4.11
N PHE A 345 23.03 25.68 -2.91
CA PHE A 345 22.04 26.73 -2.68
C PHE A 345 22.63 28.07 -3.12
N THR A 346 21.80 28.95 -3.66
CA THR A 346 22.23 30.24 -4.19
C THR A 346 21.76 31.44 -3.37
N ASP A 347 21.06 31.20 -2.28
CA ASP A 347 20.70 32.19 -1.26
C ASP A 347 21.74 32.25 -0.13
N ASP A 348 21.67 33.32 0.69
CA ASP A 348 22.60 33.54 1.79
C ASP A 348 22.03 33.05 3.12
N THR A 349 21.82 31.73 3.21
CA THR A 349 21.40 31.05 4.44
C THR A 349 22.55 30.22 5.04
N VAL A 350 22.25 29.42 6.08
CA VAL A 350 23.22 28.43 6.60
C VAL A 350 23.39 27.24 5.64
N LEU A 351 22.40 26.98 4.80
CA LEU A 351 22.44 25.93 3.79
C LEU A 351 23.44 26.27 2.68
N ARG A 352 24.28 25.36 2.27
CA ARG A 352 25.30 25.56 1.24
C ARG A 352 25.12 24.69 0.04
N GLY A 353 24.60 23.49 0.22
CA GLY A 353 24.42 22.58 -0.91
C GLY A 353 23.68 21.31 -0.52
N ILE A 354 23.46 20.51 -1.55
CA ILE A 354 22.83 19.21 -1.43
C ILE A 354 23.76 18.18 -2.04
N PHE A 355 23.87 17.02 -1.38
CA PHE A 355 24.30 15.77 -1.98
C PHE A 355 23.18 14.76 -1.93
N VAL A 356 23.01 13.96 -2.99
CA VAL A 356 22.19 12.74 -2.95
C VAL A 356 23.11 11.57 -3.29
N PHE A 357 23.22 10.65 -2.36
CA PHE A 357 24.00 9.44 -2.52
C PHE A 357 23.12 8.24 -2.79
N GLN A 358 23.61 7.32 -3.61
CA GLN A 358 23.12 5.97 -3.74
C GLN A 358 23.97 5.07 -2.85
N ALA A 359 23.37 4.48 -1.79
CA ALA A 359 24.11 3.74 -0.75
C ALA A 359 23.26 2.67 -0.07
N ASP A 360 23.89 1.80 0.70
CA ASP A 360 23.21 0.73 1.46
C ASP A 360 22.71 1.18 2.83
N SER A 361 23.25 2.28 3.36
CA SER A 361 22.89 2.80 4.69
C SER A 361 23.27 4.26 4.90
N ALA A 362 22.58 4.94 5.84
CA ALA A 362 22.93 6.29 6.27
C ALA A 362 24.35 6.38 6.86
N ALA A 363 24.81 5.34 7.55
CA ALA A 363 26.18 5.31 8.11
C ALA A 363 27.24 5.35 7.00
N GLN A 364 27.04 4.60 5.90
CA GLN A 364 27.91 4.62 4.74
C GLN A 364 27.93 6.00 4.07
N VAL A 365 26.76 6.65 3.96
CA VAL A 365 26.65 8.01 3.42
C VAL A 365 27.38 9.01 4.28
N GLN A 366 27.25 8.92 5.60
CA GLN A 366 27.98 9.78 6.53
C GLN A 366 29.50 9.60 6.40
N GLU A 367 29.96 8.37 6.26
CA GLU A 367 31.37 8.08 6.00
C GLU A 367 31.84 8.75 4.71
N TRP A 368 31.11 8.60 3.61
CA TRP A 368 31.47 9.23 2.32
C TRP A 368 31.41 10.75 2.36
N ALA A 369 30.36 11.34 2.95
CA ALA A 369 30.25 12.77 3.14
C ALA A 369 31.42 13.35 3.97
N ASN A 370 31.87 12.62 4.99
CA ASN A 370 33.03 12.98 5.80
C ASN A 370 34.37 12.89 5.03
N THR A 371 34.41 12.27 3.84
CA THR A 371 35.63 12.29 3.00
C THR A 371 35.80 13.62 2.28
N ASP A 372 34.76 14.42 2.19
CA ASP A 372 34.80 15.70 1.48
C ASP A 372 35.80 16.70 2.14
N PRO A 373 36.69 17.30 1.36
CA PRO A 373 37.68 18.24 1.92
C PRO A 373 37.08 19.40 2.68
N ALA A 374 35.93 19.95 2.21
CA ALA A 374 35.30 21.09 2.91
C ALA A 374 34.62 20.63 4.22
N VAL A 375 34.16 19.39 4.31
CA VAL A 375 33.64 18.80 5.55
C VAL A 375 34.78 18.48 6.49
N LYS A 376 35.87 17.87 6.03
CA LYS A 376 37.08 17.63 6.83
C LYS A 376 37.69 18.88 7.41
N ALA A 377 37.72 19.96 6.66
CA ALA A 377 38.23 21.24 7.09
C ALA A 377 37.28 21.98 8.07
N GLY A 378 36.09 21.44 8.38
CA GLY A 378 35.08 22.10 9.20
C GLY A 378 34.43 23.33 8.54
N ARG A 379 34.62 23.51 7.24
CA ARG A 379 34.00 24.59 6.45
C ARG A 379 32.53 24.28 6.17
N LEU A 380 32.20 22.99 6.04
CA LEU A 380 30.85 22.45 5.92
C LEU A 380 30.61 21.37 6.98
N SER A 381 29.37 21.20 7.36
CA SER A 381 28.88 19.98 8.06
C SER A 381 27.86 19.25 7.19
N ALA A 382 27.86 17.93 7.26
CA ALA A 382 26.94 17.09 6.50
C ALA A 382 25.86 16.52 7.43
N GLU A 383 24.60 16.77 7.08
CA GLU A 383 23.42 16.26 7.79
C GLU A 383 22.73 15.25 6.88
N VAL A 384 22.73 13.98 7.26
CA VAL A 384 22.22 12.86 6.45
C VAL A 384 20.77 12.56 6.78
N HIS A 385 19.91 12.53 5.74
CA HIS A 385 18.50 12.16 5.81
C HIS A 385 18.20 10.97 4.88
N GLY A 386 17.33 10.09 5.30
CA GLY A 386 16.89 9.00 4.41
C GLY A 386 16.70 7.66 5.08
N PRO A 387 16.36 6.66 4.24
CA PRO A 387 16.34 6.72 2.78
C PRO A 387 15.30 7.72 2.24
N TRP A 388 15.66 8.46 1.19
CA TRP A 388 14.75 9.35 0.47
C TRP A 388 13.94 8.51 -0.53
N LEU A 389 12.63 8.43 -0.30
CA LEU A 389 11.72 7.55 -1.07
C LEU A 389 11.26 8.26 -2.34
N ILE A 390 12.06 8.12 -3.39
CA ILE A 390 11.85 8.74 -4.70
C ILE A 390 11.75 7.71 -5.81
N ASP A 391 11.22 8.13 -6.97
CA ASP A 391 11.31 7.36 -8.20
C ASP A 391 12.75 7.48 -8.76
N PRO A 392 13.53 6.38 -8.80
CA PRO A 392 14.91 6.41 -9.30
C PRO A 392 15.02 6.87 -10.78
N ASN A 393 13.94 6.71 -11.56
CA ASN A 393 13.92 7.14 -12.97
C ASN A 393 13.89 8.66 -13.13
N THR A 394 13.72 9.42 -12.06
CA THR A 394 13.79 10.89 -12.10
C THR A 394 15.21 11.44 -12.04
N ILE A 395 16.19 10.58 -11.72
CA ILE A 395 17.60 10.95 -11.64
C ILE A 395 18.33 10.42 -12.86
N HIS A 396 18.96 11.34 -13.62
CA HIS A 396 19.90 11.03 -14.67
C HIS A 396 21.29 11.46 -14.22
N ASN A 397 22.28 10.63 -14.46
CA ASN A 397 23.66 10.97 -14.12
C ASN A 397 24.50 11.11 -15.39
N PRO A 398 24.43 12.24 -16.11
CA PRO A 398 25.26 12.47 -17.28
C PRO A 398 26.72 12.53 -16.83
N ALA A 399 27.60 11.82 -17.55
CA ALA A 399 29.03 11.77 -17.23
C ALA A 399 29.69 13.16 -17.22
N GLU A 400 29.21 14.07 -18.07
CA GLU A 400 29.58 15.48 -18.08
C GLU A 400 28.33 16.33 -18.37
N PRO A 401 27.75 16.97 -17.31
CA PRO A 401 26.60 17.84 -17.49
C PRO A 401 26.97 19.02 -18.44
N PRO A 402 26.17 19.32 -19.49
CA PRO A 402 26.47 20.37 -20.45
C PRO A 402 26.25 21.79 -19.92
N GLY A 403 26.38 22.01 -18.61
CA GLY A 403 26.18 23.28 -17.94
C GLY A 403 25.44 23.14 -16.62
N PHE A 404 24.91 24.26 -16.14
CA PHE A 404 24.24 24.38 -14.86
C PHE A 404 22.77 24.75 -15.08
N GLU A 405 21.87 24.18 -14.29
CA GLU A 405 20.42 24.44 -14.35
C GLU A 405 19.88 24.82 -12.99
N GLN A 406 18.99 25.83 -12.97
CA GLN A 406 18.38 26.36 -11.74
C GLN A 406 17.07 25.64 -11.43
N TYR A 407 16.86 25.37 -10.16
CA TYR A 407 15.68 24.76 -9.57
C TYR A 407 15.31 25.47 -8.27
N THR A 408 14.18 25.11 -7.72
CA THR A 408 13.77 25.50 -6.36
C THR A 408 13.59 24.27 -5.50
N VAL A 409 14.31 24.16 -4.42
CA VAL A 409 14.17 23.10 -3.42
C VAL A 409 13.18 23.54 -2.36
N VAL A 410 12.28 22.63 -2.01
CA VAL A 410 11.33 22.79 -0.90
C VAL A 410 11.64 21.73 0.15
N LEU A 411 12.08 22.16 1.32
CA LEU A 411 12.27 21.32 2.49
C LEU A 411 10.95 21.27 3.27
N MET A 412 10.32 20.11 3.29
CA MET A 412 9.04 19.89 3.96
C MET A 412 9.28 19.51 5.41
N LYS A 413 9.13 20.49 6.30
CA LYS A 413 9.34 20.36 7.74
C LYS A 413 8.00 20.13 8.48
N ARG A 414 8.08 19.63 9.71
CA ARG A 414 6.89 19.51 10.58
C ARG A 414 6.22 20.87 10.75
N GLY A 415 4.91 20.89 10.55
CA GLY A 415 4.07 22.04 10.80
C GLY A 415 3.55 22.06 12.23
N ASP A 416 2.96 23.18 12.61
CA ASP A 416 2.49 23.40 13.99
C ASP A 416 1.32 22.50 14.37
N HIS A 417 0.59 21.96 13.37
CA HIS A 417 -0.52 21.02 13.54
C HIS A 417 -0.12 19.57 13.21
N TRP A 418 1.18 19.25 13.17
CA TRP A 418 1.63 17.90 12.87
C TRP A 418 1.05 16.88 13.83
N ASN A 419 0.14 16.05 13.32
CA ASN A 419 -0.43 14.93 14.07
C ASN A 419 -0.80 13.80 13.10
N PRO A 420 0.09 12.80 12.90
CA PRO A 420 -0.17 11.68 12.01
C PRO A 420 -1.30 10.76 12.51
N ASN A 421 -1.77 10.96 13.74
CA ASN A 421 -2.88 10.24 14.34
C ASN A 421 -4.22 10.99 14.27
N ALA A 422 -4.24 12.20 13.70
CA ALA A 422 -5.49 12.94 13.53
C ALA A 422 -6.43 12.21 12.54
N PRO A 423 -7.75 12.16 12.81
CA PRO A 423 -8.69 11.45 11.94
C PRO A 423 -8.62 11.88 10.48
N GLN A 424 -8.42 13.17 10.22
CA GLN A 424 -8.31 13.76 8.88
C GLN A 424 -6.94 13.57 8.20
N PHE A 425 -5.93 13.03 8.89
CA PHE A 425 -4.56 12.95 8.38
C PHE A 425 -4.48 12.20 7.05
N MET A 426 -5.15 11.05 6.94
CA MET A 426 -5.13 10.22 5.72
C MET A 426 -5.82 10.92 4.55
N ASP A 427 -6.89 11.66 4.79
CA ASP A 427 -7.59 12.42 3.75
C ASP A 427 -6.73 13.57 3.23
N VAL A 428 -6.04 14.29 4.13
CA VAL A 428 -5.09 15.33 3.75
C VAL A 428 -3.91 14.75 2.98
N MET A 429 -3.36 13.61 3.41
CA MET A 429 -2.30 12.89 2.68
C MET A 429 -2.72 12.48 1.28
N LYS A 430 -3.94 11.96 1.10
CA LYS A 430 -4.48 11.61 -0.22
C LYS A 430 -4.55 12.85 -1.14
N GLN A 431 -5.02 13.97 -0.62
CA GLN A 431 -5.09 15.23 -1.37
C GLN A 431 -3.69 15.78 -1.68
N HIS A 432 -2.72 15.65 -0.75
CA HIS A 432 -1.32 15.97 -0.97
C HIS A 432 -0.70 15.12 -2.09
N HIS A 433 -0.90 13.81 -2.10
CA HIS A 433 -0.42 12.96 -3.17
C HIS A 433 -1.01 13.33 -4.54
N ALA A 434 -2.30 13.70 -4.58
CA ALA A 434 -2.92 14.20 -5.80
C ALA A 434 -2.33 15.55 -6.24
N PHE A 435 -1.96 16.41 -5.29
CA PHE A 435 -1.26 17.67 -5.56
C PHE A 435 0.12 17.40 -6.15
N VAL A 436 0.95 16.56 -5.52
CA VAL A 436 2.28 16.18 -6.01
C VAL A 436 2.21 15.63 -7.43
N LYS A 437 1.27 14.69 -7.68
CA LYS A 437 1.05 14.16 -9.02
C LYS A 437 0.71 15.25 -10.03
N ARG A 438 -0.19 16.16 -9.71
CA ARG A 438 -0.58 17.27 -10.59
C ARG A 438 0.62 18.19 -10.89
N MET A 439 1.46 18.51 -9.89
CA MET A 439 2.65 19.34 -10.09
C MET A 439 3.68 18.67 -11.00
N THR A 440 3.82 17.35 -10.89
CA THR A 440 4.69 16.55 -11.76
C THR A 440 4.13 16.47 -13.19
N ASP A 441 2.84 16.16 -13.35
CA ASP A 441 2.17 16.07 -14.66
C ASP A 441 2.21 17.41 -15.41
N GLN A 442 2.16 18.54 -14.70
CA GLN A 442 2.26 19.89 -15.27
C GLN A 442 3.71 20.33 -15.55
N GLY A 443 4.71 19.49 -15.25
CA GLY A 443 6.12 19.81 -15.41
C GLY A 443 6.66 20.85 -14.41
N ASN A 444 5.89 21.27 -13.41
CA ASN A 444 6.33 22.21 -12.39
C ASN A 444 7.30 21.60 -11.38
N MET A 445 7.19 20.30 -11.12
CA MET A 445 7.99 19.54 -10.17
C MET A 445 8.87 18.53 -10.88
N ALA A 446 10.15 18.47 -10.53
CA ALA A 446 11.12 17.54 -11.10
C ALA A 446 11.13 16.21 -10.33
N ILE A 447 11.14 16.28 -9.01
CA ILE A 447 11.24 15.13 -8.10
C ILE A 447 10.67 15.51 -6.74
N ALA A 448 10.02 14.58 -6.06
CA ALA A 448 9.62 14.73 -4.67
C ALA A 448 9.61 13.36 -3.98
N GLY A 449 9.89 13.36 -2.69
CA GLY A 449 9.81 12.16 -1.88
C GLY A 449 9.86 12.44 -0.39
N PRO A 450 9.19 11.60 0.42
CA PRO A 450 9.28 11.65 1.87
C PRO A 450 10.54 10.94 2.38
N PHE A 451 10.89 11.23 3.62
CA PHE A 451 11.72 10.36 4.46
C PHE A 451 10.83 9.45 5.31
N PRO A 452 11.34 8.29 5.76
CA PRO A 452 10.62 7.49 6.76
C PRO A 452 10.34 8.31 8.00
N PHE A 453 9.13 8.27 8.51
CA PHE A 453 8.76 9.00 9.70
C PHE A 453 9.56 8.51 10.92
N SER A 454 10.32 9.37 11.53
CA SER A 454 10.90 9.18 12.86
C SER A 454 10.29 10.18 13.82
N ASP A 455 10.13 9.83 15.09
CA ASP A 455 9.56 10.74 16.09
C ASP A 455 10.43 11.97 16.38
N GLU A 456 11.70 11.95 15.97
CA GLU A 456 12.70 12.98 16.27
C GLU A 456 13.05 13.91 15.08
N GLY A 457 12.72 13.53 13.84
CA GLY A 457 13.10 14.30 12.65
C GLY A 457 12.18 15.49 12.36
N GLU A 458 12.76 16.68 12.15
CA GLU A 458 12.02 17.87 11.69
C GLU A 458 11.73 17.83 10.19
N LEU A 459 12.70 17.39 9.37
CA LEU A 459 12.60 17.29 7.92
C LEU A 459 11.91 15.99 7.53
N LEU A 460 10.74 16.08 6.91
CA LEU A 460 9.90 14.94 6.58
C LEU A 460 9.89 14.56 5.08
N GLY A 461 10.36 15.48 4.23
CA GLY A 461 10.45 15.23 2.80
C GLY A 461 11.10 16.38 2.06
N VAL A 462 11.39 16.14 0.79
CA VAL A 462 11.97 17.15 -0.10
C VAL A 462 11.25 17.10 -1.44
N ALA A 463 10.97 18.27 -2.02
CA ALA A 463 10.51 18.44 -3.39
C ALA A 463 11.43 19.42 -4.14
N ILE A 464 11.69 19.14 -5.42
CA ILE A 464 12.48 20.02 -6.29
C ILE A 464 11.60 20.47 -7.46
N PHE A 465 11.40 21.79 -7.54
CA PHE A 465 10.59 22.44 -8.56
C PHE A 465 11.45 23.00 -9.69
N ARG A 466 10.87 23.00 -10.91
CA ARG A 466 11.47 23.59 -12.12
C ARG A 466 11.18 25.06 -12.29
N VAL A 467 10.34 25.62 -11.45
CA VAL A 467 9.92 27.02 -11.46
C VAL A 467 10.64 27.80 -10.36
N GLY A 468 10.72 29.13 -10.51
CA GLY A 468 11.41 29.98 -9.53
C GLY A 468 10.74 30.02 -8.16
N THR A 469 11.48 30.51 -7.15
CA THR A 469 11.08 30.51 -5.73
C THR A 469 9.74 31.19 -5.47
N GLU A 470 9.43 32.32 -6.13
CA GLU A 470 8.15 33.02 -5.96
C GLU A 470 6.96 32.15 -6.43
N GLN A 471 7.09 31.53 -7.60
CA GLN A 471 6.06 30.65 -8.13
C GLN A 471 5.93 29.38 -7.30
N THR A 472 7.05 28.80 -6.87
CA THR A 472 7.07 27.64 -5.97
C THR A 472 6.35 27.95 -4.66
N ALA A 473 6.60 29.14 -4.07
CA ALA A 473 5.90 29.56 -2.86
C ALA A 473 4.37 29.65 -3.03
N LYS A 474 3.91 30.18 -4.16
CA LYS A 474 2.47 30.21 -4.48
C LYS A 474 1.90 28.79 -4.64
N LEU A 475 2.60 27.91 -5.38
CA LEU A 475 2.17 26.55 -5.59
C LEU A 475 2.12 25.74 -4.28
N THR A 476 3.14 25.84 -3.44
CA THR A 476 3.20 25.09 -2.17
C THR A 476 2.18 25.56 -1.15
N GLN A 477 1.74 26.83 -1.18
CA GLN A 477 0.61 27.30 -0.38
C GLN A 477 -0.72 26.62 -0.75
N ASP A 478 -0.82 26.11 -1.96
CA ASP A 478 -2.01 25.36 -2.44
C ASP A 478 -1.96 23.87 -2.10
N ASP A 479 -0.85 23.38 -1.56
CA ASP A 479 -0.74 22.01 -1.09
C ASP A 479 -1.65 21.77 0.13
N PRO A 480 -2.56 20.80 0.08
CA PRO A 480 -3.47 20.49 1.19
C PRO A 480 -2.76 20.21 2.52
N ILE A 481 -1.56 19.60 2.49
CA ILE A 481 -0.82 19.28 3.71
C ILE A 481 -0.22 20.55 4.37
N VAL A 482 0.14 21.54 3.55
CA VAL A 482 0.62 22.86 4.02
C VAL A 482 -0.57 23.69 4.50
N LYS A 483 -1.68 23.73 3.77
CA LYS A 483 -2.93 24.40 4.18
C LYS A 483 -3.47 23.89 5.51
N ALA A 484 -3.35 22.60 5.77
CA ALA A 484 -3.74 21.99 7.03
C ALA A 484 -2.76 22.28 8.19
N GLY A 485 -1.62 22.92 7.91
CA GLY A 485 -0.57 23.19 8.90
C GLY A 485 0.14 21.93 9.39
N LEU A 486 -0.01 20.80 8.68
CA LEU A 486 0.68 19.55 9.01
C LEU A 486 2.16 19.61 8.61
N LEU A 487 2.47 20.24 7.48
CA LEU A 487 3.83 20.54 7.07
C LEU A 487 4.00 22.04 6.84
N LYS A 488 5.24 22.51 6.98
CA LYS A 488 5.69 23.84 6.54
C LYS A 488 6.71 23.65 5.42
N ALA A 489 6.60 24.51 4.40
CA ALA A 489 7.53 24.55 3.27
C ALA A 489 8.61 25.60 3.51
N GLU A 490 9.88 25.18 3.58
CA GLU A 490 11.04 26.07 3.53
C GLU A 490 11.61 26.01 2.12
N ILE A 491 11.76 27.18 1.47
CA ILE A 491 11.95 27.28 0.02
C ILE A 491 13.28 27.97 -0.27
N HIS A 492 14.11 27.30 -1.10
CA HIS A 492 15.45 27.77 -1.42
C HIS A 492 15.74 27.68 -2.91
N PRO A 493 16.36 28.71 -3.52
CA PRO A 493 16.90 28.61 -4.88
C PRO A 493 18.13 27.71 -4.86
N TRP A 494 18.16 26.78 -5.79
CA TRP A 494 19.19 25.74 -5.86
C TRP A 494 19.51 25.42 -7.31
N GLY A 495 20.71 24.93 -7.58
CA GLY A 495 21.06 24.50 -8.90
C GLY A 495 21.92 23.25 -8.94
N THR A 496 21.91 22.54 -10.06
CA THR A 496 22.70 21.34 -10.30
C THR A 496 23.13 21.25 -11.78
N GLY A 497 23.88 20.24 -12.13
CA GLY A 497 24.25 19.96 -13.52
C GLY A 497 23.02 19.80 -14.41
N LYS A 498 23.02 20.41 -15.58
CA LYS A 498 21.95 20.32 -16.55
C LYS A 498 21.72 18.86 -16.96
N GLY A 499 20.46 18.41 -16.93
CA GLY A 499 20.09 17.04 -17.30
C GLY A 499 20.28 16.00 -16.19
N VAL A 500 20.70 16.40 -14.98
CA VAL A 500 20.77 15.48 -13.80
C VAL A 500 19.39 15.07 -13.36
N LEU A 501 18.40 15.95 -13.46
CA LEU A 501 16.99 15.62 -13.23
C LEU A 501 16.29 15.43 -14.57
N ALA A 502 15.50 14.35 -14.68
CA ALA A 502 14.77 14.04 -15.91
C ALA A 502 14.04 15.28 -16.46
N SER A 503 14.19 15.57 -17.73
CA SER A 503 13.42 16.63 -18.38
C SER A 503 11.94 16.24 -18.32
N GLY A 504 11.12 17.00 -17.60
CA GLY A 504 9.69 16.90 -17.74
C GLY A 504 9.32 17.13 -19.20
N GLN A 505 8.57 16.22 -19.83
CA GLN A 505 7.97 16.51 -21.12
C GLN A 505 7.07 17.73 -20.91
N ALA A 506 7.48 18.88 -21.43
CA ALA A 506 6.55 19.95 -21.70
C ALA A 506 5.53 19.35 -22.67
N MET A 507 4.29 19.16 -22.22
CA MET A 507 3.19 18.87 -23.13
C MET A 507 3.10 20.07 -24.08
N GLN A 508 3.33 19.79 -25.38
CA GLN A 508 2.97 20.70 -26.46
C GLN A 508 1.48 20.85 -26.55
#